data_8e34c0292e6381c21a86ba0239293af9
#
_entry.id   8e34c0292e6381c21a86ba0239293af9
#
_cell.length_a   1.000
_cell.length_b   1.000
_cell.length_c   1.000
_cell.angle_alpha   90.00
_cell.angle_beta   90.00
_cell.angle_gamma   90.00
#
_symmetry.space_group_name_H-M   'P 1'
#
loop_
_entity.id
_entity.type
_entity.pdbx_description
1 polymer ?
#
loop_
_entity_poly.entity_id
_entity_poly.type
_entity_poly.pdbx_seq_one_letter_code
_entity_poly.pdbx_strand_id
1 'polypeptide(L)'
;MNRSARFATVAIGLGVVAALTGCTAQGGTTTTTALVIGTTDQIVSLDPAGAWDRGSFTPQNQIYQHLLSYDEGDVVPAPDAAESCDFTDETTYVCTVKEGLTFSNGHALTAEDVVYSFTRVREIAADNGPSPLLANLDSVEEGDDNQVVFHLTVPNDQTWPYVLTSMAGPIVDEEVFPADKLLSDDDVIGSGPYAVDSYQAGGLLSLEANSRYSGTRAKTQHVVLKPYTTASNLRLDLEKGDVDIAYRSLTATDVADLRSDSDLQVVEGPGGSVRFLTFNLNTQPGANDAQKLAIRQAVASLVDREEIADQVYKGTYAPAYSVVLDGQTGATPAFQTAYGDAPDPAKAAAILAAAGVSTPVALPIQYTSDHYGPDSDQEYALIKSQLETSGLFTVDLQSTEWTSYVKELNPESGYPAYQLGFFPDYPDPDNFLRSAYSTTGASVANGYSNPAVDALIDTEATATDPAARIAAIEQIQALTATAAPIIPLLQGTETVLAQKNVTGLEDTLDATYTFRFAVLDRTK
;
A
#
# COMPACT_ATOMS: atom_id res chain seq x y z
N MET A 1 14.69 5.80 69.79
CA MET A 1 13.71 6.63 70.50
C MET A 1 12.40 6.51 69.76
N ASN A 2 11.54 5.58 70.16
CA ASN A 2 10.27 5.71 70.88
C ASN A 2 9.38 6.86 70.33
N ARG A 3 8.16 6.66 69.84
CA ARG A 3 6.92 6.07 70.42
C ARG A 3 5.85 5.95 69.35
N SER A 4 5.21 4.79 69.20
CA SER A 4 3.89 4.36 69.78
C SER A 4 2.68 4.89 68.96
N ALA A 5 2.06 4.10 68.22
CA ALA A 5 0.78 3.38 68.30
C ALA A 5 -0.43 4.16 68.89
N ARG A 6 -1.54 4.15 68.21
CA ARG A 6 -2.88 3.93 68.81
C ARG A 6 -3.89 3.43 67.76
N PHE A 7 -4.44 2.26 68.02
CA PHE A 7 -5.67 1.68 67.47
C PHE A 7 -6.90 2.45 68.00
N ALA A 8 -7.93 2.55 67.17
CA ALA A 8 -9.28 2.74 67.68
C ALA A 8 -10.28 2.03 66.76
N THR A 9 -10.88 1.00 67.28
CA THR A 9 -12.01 0.21 66.80
C THR A 9 -13.28 0.73 67.45
N VAL A 10 -14.41 0.89 66.72
CA VAL A 10 -15.81 0.86 67.20
C VAL A 10 -16.70 0.82 65.93
N ALA A 11 -17.42 -0.17 65.62
CA ALA A 11 -18.61 -0.90 66.08
C ALA A 11 -19.89 -0.48 65.30
N ILE A 12 -20.39 -1.44 64.55
CA ILE A 12 -21.77 -1.95 64.33
C ILE A 12 -22.91 -0.94 64.40
N GLY A 13 -23.68 -0.85 63.31
CA GLY A 13 -25.03 -0.37 63.24
C GLY A 13 -25.84 -1.12 62.17
N LEU A 14 -26.71 -2.03 62.64
CA LEU A 14 -27.77 -2.69 61.83
C LEU A 14 -28.89 -1.69 61.49
N GLY A 15 -29.46 -1.84 60.30
CA GLY A 15 -30.88 -1.54 60.17
C GLY A 15 -31.34 -0.89 58.87
N VAL A 16 -32.21 -1.60 58.24
CA VAL A 16 -33.37 -1.25 57.41
C VAL A 16 -33.31 -1.75 55.98
N VAL A 17 -33.96 -2.88 55.79
CA VAL A 17 -34.45 -3.39 54.51
C VAL A 17 -35.65 -2.49 54.08
N ALA A 18 -35.51 -1.78 52.97
CA ALA A 18 -36.63 -1.21 52.25
C ALA A 18 -36.69 -1.86 50.87
N ALA A 19 -37.68 -2.75 50.70
CA ALA A 19 -38.04 -3.29 49.43
C ALA A 19 -38.68 -2.19 48.59
N LEU A 20 -37.98 -1.76 47.52
CA LEU A 20 -38.55 -0.98 46.45
C LEU A 20 -38.68 -1.90 45.24
N THR A 21 -39.87 -2.39 44.98
CA THR A 21 -40.30 -2.93 43.70
C THR A 21 -40.27 -1.82 42.67
N GLY A 22 -39.15 -1.72 41.92
CA GLY A 22 -39.02 -0.84 40.77
C GLY A 22 -39.22 -1.65 39.50
N CYS A 23 -40.14 -1.21 38.66
CA CYS A 23 -40.44 -1.75 37.34
C CYS A 23 -39.19 -1.94 36.53
N THR A 24 -38.93 -3.16 36.07
CA THR A 24 -37.99 -3.44 35.01
C THR A 24 -38.56 -2.90 33.70
N ALA A 25 -38.15 -1.69 33.32
CA ALA A 25 -38.18 -1.29 31.94
C ALA A 25 -37.05 -2.09 31.27
N GLN A 26 -37.43 -3.15 30.58
CA GLN A 26 -36.57 -3.92 29.69
C GLN A 26 -36.41 -3.08 28.43
N GLY A 27 -35.55 -2.04 28.52
CA GLY A 27 -34.92 -1.44 27.36
C GLY A 27 -33.84 -2.40 26.90
N GLY A 28 -34.15 -3.17 25.88
CA GLY A 28 -33.11 -3.90 25.14
C GLY A 28 -32.19 -2.89 24.48
N THR A 29 -31.13 -2.54 25.15
CA THR A 29 -29.93 -2.04 24.45
C THR A 29 -29.40 -3.24 23.68
N THR A 30 -29.69 -3.31 22.39
CA THR A 30 -28.85 -4.04 21.45
C THR A 30 -27.49 -3.36 21.55
N THR A 31 -26.60 -3.90 22.37
CA THR A 31 -25.18 -3.62 22.23
C THR A 31 -24.78 -4.16 20.86
N THR A 32 -24.77 -3.32 19.85
CA THR A 32 -24.08 -3.56 18.61
C THR A 32 -22.60 -3.66 18.99
N THR A 33 -22.08 -4.87 19.06
CA THR A 33 -20.66 -5.11 19.30
C THR A 33 -19.91 -4.56 18.08
N ALA A 34 -18.91 -3.70 18.31
CA ALA A 34 -18.07 -3.17 17.25
C ALA A 34 -17.37 -4.30 16.48
N LEU A 35 -17.15 -4.10 15.19
CA LEU A 35 -16.26 -4.95 14.38
C LEU A 35 -14.82 -4.55 14.69
N VAL A 36 -14.01 -5.50 15.19
CA VAL A 36 -12.62 -5.23 15.60
C VAL A 36 -11.66 -5.71 14.51
N ILE A 37 -10.94 -4.75 13.92
CA ILE A 37 -9.91 -5.00 12.91
C ILE A 37 -8.54 -4.83 13.55
N GLY A 38 -7.74 -5.88 13.59
CA GLY A 38 -6.37 -5.87 14.10
C GLY A 38 -5.36 -5.72 12.96
N THR A 39 -4.33 -4.90 13.18
CA THR A 39 -3.22 -4.72 12.23
C THR A 39 -1.92 -4.41 12.95
N THR A 40 -0.77 -4.69 12.35
CA THR A 40 0.53 -4.20 12.84
C THR A 40 0.93 -2.86 12.21
N ASP A 41 0.18 -2.40 11.21
CA ASP A 41 0.38 -1.07 10.64
C ASP A 41 0.07 0.01 11.69
N GLN A 42 0.88 1.06 11.70
CA GLN A 42 0.74 2.17 12.65
C GLN A 42 0.16 3.39 11.92
N ILE A 43 -0.72 4.11 12.60
CA ILE A 43 -1.23 5.40 12.13
C ILE A 43 -0.19 6.47 12.47
N VAL A 44 0.36 7.13 11.44
CA VAL A 44 1.28 8.25 11.59
C VAL A 44 0.51 9.55 11.81
N SER A 45 -0.55 9.77 11.01
CA SER A 45 -1.50 10.87 11.18
C SER A 45 -2.85 10.54 10.57
N LEU A 46 -3.93 11.02 11.20
CA LEU A 46 -5.26 11.04 10.58
C LEU A 46 -5.48 12.31 9.73
N ASP A 47 -4.66 13.35 9.90
CA ASP A 47 -4.65 14.50 8.99
C ASP A 47 -3.97 14.09 7.67
N PRO A 48 -4.66 14.20 6.51
CA PRO A 48 -4.12 13.73 5.24
C PRO A 48 -2.82 14.43 4.81
N ALA A 49 -2.62 15.69 5.17
CA ALA A 49 -1.39 16.41 4.85
C ALA A 49 -0.16 15.90 5.62
N GLY A 50 -0.36 15.09 6.67
CA GLY A 50 0.71 14.64 7.59
C GLY A 50 1.23 13.24 7.37
N ALA A 51 0.64 12.46 6.47
CA ALA A 51 0.99 11.05 6.32
C ALA A 51 1.00 10.59 4.86
N TRP A 52 2.03 9.82 4.53
CA TRP A 52 2.17 9.11 3.25
C TRP A 52 2.61 7.68 3.55
N ASP A 53 1.70 6.94 4.16
CA ASP A 53 1.92 5.55 4.58
C ASP A 53 0.61 4.77 4.62
N ARG A 54 0.71 3.45 4.53
CA ARG A 54 -0.45 2.55 4.46
C ARG A 54 -1.28 2.53 5.75
N GLY A 55 -0.63 2.60 6.90
CA GLY A 55 -1.32 2.56 8.20
C GLY A 55 -2.24 3.74 8.42
N SER A 56 -1.86 4.92 7.92
CA SER A 56 -2.66 6.15 7.94
C SER A 56 -3.72 6.16 6.82
N PHE A 57 -3.36 5.71 5.62
CA PHE A 57 -4.27 5.72 4.46
C PHE A 57 -5.50 4.82 4.66
N THR A 58 -5.33 3.65 5.28
CA THR A 58 -6.43 2.73 5.55
C THR A 58 -7.59 3.39 6.31
N PRO A 59 -7.40 4.04 7.48
CA PRO A 59 -8.46 4.78 8.13
C PRO A 59 -8.85 6.08 7.42
N GLN A 60 -7.93 6.79 6.77
CA GLN A 60 -8.26 8.01 6.02
C GLN A 60 -9.29 7.73 4.91
N ASN A 61 -9.19 6.61 4.20
CA ASN A 61 -10.19 6.19 3.20
C ASN A 61 -11.60 5.92 3.79
N GLN A 62 -11.71 5.75 5.10
CA GLN A 62 -13.00 5.61 5.75
C GLN A 62 -13.57 6.96 6.22
N ILE A 63 -12.66 7.90 6.54
CA ILE A 63 -13.01 9.20 7.15
C ILE A 63 -13.30 10.24 6.08
N TYR A 64 -12.56 10.24 4.97
CA TYR A 64 -12.64 11.27 3.94
C TYR A 64 -13.23 10.74 2.64
N GLN A 65 -13.86 11.64 1.86
CA GLN A 65 -14.09 11.44 0.44
C GLN A 65 -12.95 12.05 -0.37
N HIS A 66 -12.83 11.54 -1.59
CA HIS A 66 -11.96 12.07 -2.64
C HIS A 66 -12.85 12.59 -3.79
N LEU A 67 -12.29 13.32 -4.74
CA LEU A 67 -13.04 13.64 -5.97
C LEU A 67 -13.36 12.37 -6.76
N LEU A 68 -12.36 11.51 -6.90
CA LEU A 68 -12.45 10.20 -7.55
C LEU A 68 -12.07 9.10 -6.56
N SER A 69 -12.65 7.91 -6.71
CA SER A 69 -12.34 6.70 -5.95
C SER A 69 -12.38 5.51 -6.89
N TYR A 70 -12.51 4.30 -6.38
CA TYR A 70 -12.61 3.07 -7.18
C TYR A 70 -13.89 2.33 -6.85
N ASP A 71 -14.58 1.83 -7.88
CA ASP A 71 -15.63 0.83 -7.71
C ASP A 71 -15.05 -0.50 -7.22
N GLU A 72 -15.87 -1.33 -6.58
CA GLU A 72 -15.43 -2.63 -6.07
C GLU A 72 -14.87 -3.51 -7.21
N GLY A 73 -13.62 -3.95 -7.04
CA GLY A 73 -12.94 -4.83 -8.00
C GLY A 73 -12.44 -4.14 -9.27
N ASP A 74 -12.55 -2.81 -9.38
CA ASP A 74 -12.01 -2.03 -10.49
C ASP A 74 -10.75 -1.25 -10.05
N VAL A 75 -9.88 -0.97 -11.00
CA VAL A 75 -8.64 -0.18 -10.83
C VAL A 75 -8.70 1.14 -11.58
N VAL A 76 -9.81 1.44 -12.25
CA VAL A 76 -10.02 2.69 -12.98
C VAL A 76 -10.71 3.70 -12.07
N PRO A 77 -10.19 4.94 -11.94
CA PRO A 77 -10.83 5.98 -11.14
C PRO A 77 -12.26 6.28 -11.58
N ALA A 78 -13.18 6.31 -10.63
CA ALA A 78 -14.61 6.59 -10.81
C ALA A 78 -15.05 7.74 -9.90
N PRO A 79 -16.15 8.49 -10.24
CA PRO A 79 -16.62 9.63 -9.46
C PRO A 79 -17.04 9.27 -8.02
N ASP A 80 -16.43 9.91 -6.98
CA ASP A 80 -16.86 9.85 -5.58
C ASP A 80 -17.52 11.16 -5.17
N ALA A 81 -16.80 12.17 -4.69
CA ALA A 81 -17.37 13.50 -4.41
C ALA A 81 -17.61 14.29 -5.69
N ALA A 82 -16.90 14.02 -6.76
CA ALA A 82 -17.19 14.61 -8.06
C ALA A 82 -18.39 13.95 -8.74
N GLU A 83 -19.17 14.74 -9.51
CA GLU A 83 -20.14 14.24 -10.49
C GLU A 83 -19.43 13.78 -11.77
N SER A 84 -18.43 14.56 -12.22
CA SER A 84 -17.59 14.27 -13.37
C SER A 84 -16.24 14.95 -13.23
N CYS A 85 -15.24 14.38 -13.90
CA CYS A 85 -13.90 14.96 -14.04
C CYS A 85 -13.38 14.67 -15.45
N ASP A 86 -12.94 15.71 -16.17
CA ASP A 86 -12.46 15.58 -17.55
C ASP A 86 -11.39 16.63 -17.88
N PHE A 87 -10.52 16.33 -18.86
CA PHE A 87 -9.67 17.31 -19.49
C PHE A 87 -10.49 18.23 -20.38
N THR A 88 -10.41 19.54 -20.16
CA THR A 88 -11.01 20.58 -21.03
C THR A 88 -10.05 21.08 -22.09
N ASP A 89 -8.76 20.99 -21.83
CA ASP A 89 -7.63 21.16 -22.76
C ASP A 89 -6.44 20.30 -22.27
N GLU A 90 -5.29 20.41 -22.95
CA GLU A 90 -4.12 19.53 -22.68
C GLU A 90 -3.57 19.66 -21.26
N THR A 91 -3.75 20.78 -20.59
CA THR A 91 -3.19 21.07 -19.25
C THR A 91 -4.23 21.46 -18.21
N THR A 92 -5.50 21.44 -18.55
CA THR A 92 -6.59 21.83 -17.65
C THR A 92 -7.52 20.65 -17.41
N TYR A 93 -7.58 20.18 -16.18
CA TYR A 93 -8.46 19.11 -15.73
C TYR A 93 -9.52 19.71 -14.81
N VAL A 94 -10.80 19.47 -15.13
CA VAL A 94 -11.94 20.09 -14.42
C VAL A 94 -12.79 19.02 -13.80
N CYS A 95 -13.08 19.16 -12.51
CA CYS A 95 -14.04 18.32 -11.79
C CYS A 95 -15.24 19.15 -11.35
N THR A 96 -16.46 18.64 -11.52
CA THR A 96 -17.69 19.22 -10.95
C THR A 96 -18.02 18.49 -9.65
N VAL A 97 -18.07 19.19 -8.53
CA VAL A 97 -18.40 18.60 -7.22
C VAL A 97 -19.91 18.40 -7.11
N LYS A 98 -20.35 17.23 -6.61
CA LYS A 98 -21.76 16.91 -6.39
C LYS A 98 -22.39 17.92 -5.43
N GLU A 99 -23.63 18.29 -5.71
CA GLU A 99 -24.39 19.16 -4.79
C GLU A 99 -24.89 18.41 -3.54
N GLY A 100 -24.97 19.12 -2.42
CA GLY A 100 -25.57 18.63 -1.18
C GLY A 100 -24.70 17.67 -0.37
N LEU A 101 -23.41 17.54 -0.71
CA LEU A 101 -22.45 16.83 0.12
C LEU A 101 -22.22 17.57 1.44
N THR A 102 -21.96 16.83 2.51
CA THR A 102 -21.69 17.42 3.83
C THR A 102 -20.61 16.63 4.56
N PHE A 103 -19.83 17.33 5.34
CA PHE A 103 -18.96 16.74 6.36
C PHE A 103 -19.78 16.15 7.53
N SER A 104 -19.17 15.35 8.35
CA SER A 104 -19.79 14.70 9.51
C SER A 104 -20.30 15.69 10.57
N ASN A 105 -19.71 16.89 10.66
CA ASN A 105 -20.17 17.99 11.51
C ASN A 105 -21.40 18.74 10.94
N GLY A 106 -21.70 18.55 9.64
CA GLY A 106 -22.84 19.15 8.94
C GLY A 106 -22.51 20.38 8.12
N HIS A 107 -21.24 20.80 8.04
CA HIS A 107 -20.79 21.81 7.07
C HIS A 107 -20.97 21.27 5.65
N ALA A 108 -21.25 22.13 4.70
CA ALA A 108 -21.31 21.76 3.29
C ALA A 108 -19.91 21.42 2.78
N LEU A 109 -19.81 20.40 1.91
CA LEU A 109 -18.58 20.14 1.14
C LEU A 109 -18.76 20.76 -0.25
N THR A 110 -17.86 21.64 -0.63
CA THR A 110 -17.93 22.44 -1.86
C THR A 110 -16.60 22.40 -2.64
N ALA A 111 -16.56 23.04 -3.79
CA ALA A 111 -15.33 23.23 -4.57
C ALA A 111 -14.25 24.01 -3.78
N GLU A 112 -14.65 24.93 -2.88
CA GLU A 112 -13.75 25.70 -2.02
C GLU A 112 -12.95 24.76 -1.11
N ASP A 113 -13.59 23.78 -0.46
CA ASP A 113 -12.92 22.78 0.37
C ASP A 113 -11.90 21.93 -0.42
N VAL A 114 -12.24 21.60 -1.68
CA VAL A 114 -11.32 20.86 -2.54
C VAL A 114 -10.08 21.69 -2.87
N VAL A 115 -10.26 22.94 -3.34
CA VAL A 115 -9.16 23.87 -3.63
C VAL A 115 -8.31 24.08 -2.39
N TYR A 116 -8.96 24.26 -1.23
CA TYR A 116 -8.27 24.36 0.05
C TYR A 116 -7.42 23.14 0.36
N SER A 117 -7.98 21.94 0.20
CA SER A 117 -7.31 20.67 0.53
C SER A 117 -6.01 20.49 -0.26
N PHE A 118 -6.05 20.64 -1.59
CA PHE A 118 -4.87 20.50 -2.43
C PHE A 118 -3.82 21.61 -2.18
N THR A 119 -4.28 22.86 -1.99
CA THR A 119 -3.40 23.97 -1.63
C THR A 119 -2.71 23.69 -0.30
N ARG A 120 -3.45 23.25 0.70
CA ARG A 120 -2.97 22.95 2.05
C ARG A 120 -1.90 21.85 2.05
N VAL A 121 -2.11 20.75 1.33
CA VAL A 121 -1.12 19.66 1.22
C VAL A 121 0.19 20.18 0.64
N ARG A 122 0.15 21.04 -0.38
CA ARG A 122 1.33 21.64 -0.99
C ARG A 122 2.03 22.66 -0.09
N GLU A 123 1.28 23.48 0.66
CA GLU A 123 1.83 24.52 1.53
C GLU A 123 2.45 23.96 2.81
N ILE A 124 1.80 22.99 3.46
CA ILE A 124 2.32 22.30 4.65
C ILE A 124 3.58 21.50 4.27
N ALA A 125 3.54 20.76 3.16
CA ALA A 125 4.65 19.96 2.64
C ALA A 125 5.38 19.19 3.75
N ALA A 126 4.62 18.48 4.61
CA ALA A 126 5.17 17.75 5.73
C ALA A 126 6.19 16.69 5.25
N ASP A 127 7.24 16.45 6.01
CA ASP A 127 8.33 15.52 5.66
C ASP A 127 7.82 14.10 5.34
N ASN A 128 6.74 13.67 5.99
CA ASN A 128 6.08 12.38 5.74
C ASN A 128 4.73 12.54 5.03
N GLY A 129 4.46 13.69 4.44
CA GLY A 129 3.19 14.00 3.78
C GLY A 129 3.19 13.73 2.28
N PRO A 130 2.01 13.65 1.65
CA PRO A 130 1.85 13.25 0.25
C PRO A 130 2.08 14.36 -0.77
N SER A 131 2.59 15.54 -0.37
CA SER A 131 2.86 16.66 -1.27
C SER A 131 3.64 16.29 -2.55
N PRO A 132 4.60 15.34 -2.54
CA PRO A 132 5.29 14.90 -3.77
C PRO A 132 4.38 14.31 -4.84
N LEU A 133 3.23 13.72 -4.48
CA LEU A 133 2.26 13.21 -5.45
C LEU A 133 1.60 14.32 -6.28
N LEU A 134 1.65 15.57 -5.81
CA LEU A 134 1.14 16.76 -6.50
C LEU A 134 2.19 17.46 -7.35
N ALA A 135 3.29 16.79 -7.71
CA ALA A 135 4.39 17.41 -8.46
C ALA A 135 3.97 17.99 -9.82
N ASN A 136 2.95 17.40 -10.47
CA ASN A 136 2.41 17.88 -11.76
C ASN A 136 1.34 18.96 -11.60
N LEU A 137 0.91 19.30 -10.40
CA LEU A 137 -0.04 20.38 -10.15
C LEU A 137 0.67 21.73 -10.18
N ASP A 138 0.36 22.59 -11.17
CA ASP A 138 0.81 23.98 -11.19
C ASP A 138 -0.03 24.83 -10.24
N SER A 139 -1.34 24.84 -10.43
CA SER A 139 -2.31 25.54 -9.58
C SER A 139 -3.66 24.86 -9.56
N VAL A 140 -4.46 25.19 -8.55
CA VAL A 140 -5.85 24.75 -8.41
C VAL A 140 -6.70 25.97 -8.02
N GLU A 141 -7.87 26.12 -8.65
CA GLU A 141 -8.79 27.21 -8.39
C GLU A 141 -10.26 26.78 -8.52
N GLU A 142 -11.16 27.58 -7.96
CA GLU A 142 -12.57 27.39 -8.19
C GLU A 142 -12.98 27.85 -9.60
N GLY A 143 -13.82 27.03 -10.25
CA GLY A 143 -14.53 27.40 -11.46
C GLY A 143 -15.96 27.81 -11.20
N ASP A 144 -16.73 28.04 -12.28
CA ASP A 144 -18.17 28.29 -12.21
C ASP A 144 -18.93 27.00 -11.79
N ASP A 145 -20.12 27.14 -11.22
CA ASP A 145 -21.05 26.04 -10.95
C ASP A 145 -20.46 24.86 -10.12
N ASN A 146 -19.80 25.19 -8.99
CA ASN A 146 -19.17 24.23 -8.07
C ASN A 146 -18.08 23.35 -8.72
N GLN A 147 -17.33 23.94 -9.67
CA GLN A 147 -16.21 23.29 -10.35
C GLN A 147 -14.89 23.57 -9.63
N VAL A 148 -13.99 22.60 -9.75
CA VAL A 148 -12.58 22.71 -9.37
C VAL A 148 -11.75 22.59 -10.65
N VAL A 149 -10.88 23.55 -10.88
CA VAL A 149 -10.02 23.63 -12.07
C VAL A 149 -8.59 23.36 -11.63
N PHE A 150 -8.01 22.29 -12.12
CA PHE A 150 -6.62 21.92 -11.91
C PHE A 150 -5.81 22.29 -13.16
N HIS A 151 -4.78 23.12 -12.99
CA HIS A 151 -3.80 23.42 -14.02
C HIS A 151 -2.57 22.53 -13.83
N LEU A 152 -2.20 21.78 -14.85
CA LEU A 152 -1.13 20.78 -14.81
C LEU A 152 0.10 21.24 -15.58
N THR A 153 1.28 20.84 -15.13
CA THR A 153 2.56 21.11 -15.81
C THR A 153 2.83 20.14 -16.96
N VAL A 154 2.21 18.94 -16.92
CA VAL A 154 2.34 17.90 -17.94
C VAL A 154 1.06 17.85 -18.77
N PRO A 155 1.13 17.96 -20.11
CA PRO A 155 -0.05 17.91 -20.95
C PRO A 155 -0.65 16.49 -21.00
N ASN A 156 -1.99 16.42 -20.97
CA ASN A 156 -2.74 15.15 -21.03
C ASN A 156 -2.30 14.10 -20.01
N ASP A 157 -1.95 14.51 -18.80
CA ASP A 157 -1.44 13.62 -17.75
C ASP A 157 -2.45 12.51 -17.42
N GLN A 158 -2.22 11.30 -17.93
CA GLN A 158 -3.07 10.14 -17.70
C GLN A 158 -3.01 9.62 -16.26
N THR A 159 -2.03 10.06 -15.49
CA THR A 159 -1.89 9.67 -14.07
C THR A 159 -2.69 10.57 -13.13
N TRP A 160 -3.07 11.79 -13.58
CA TRP A 160 -3.75 12.76 -12.75
C TRP A 160 -5.07 12.25 -12.11
N PRO A 161 -5.96 11.54 -12.83
CA PRO A 161 -7.14 10.94 -12.22
C PRO A 161 -6.80 9.99 -11.07
N TYR A 162 -5.70 9.24 -11.16
CA TYR A 162 -5.22 8.35 -10.10
C TYR A 162 -4.62 9.11 -8.92
N VAL A 163 -3.94 10.22 -9.17
CA VAL A 163 -3.46 11.10 -8.09
C VAL A 163 -4.62 11.59 -7.22
N LEU A 164 -5.78 11.89 -7.83
CA LEU A 164 -6.99 12.30 -7.10
C LEU A 164 -7.58 11.20 -6.21
N THR A 165 -7.24 9.92 -6.42
CA THR A 165 -7.64 8.80 -5.56
C THR A 165 -6.60 8.45 -4.50
N SER A 166 -5.39 9.05 -4.57
CA SER A 166 -4.25 8.75 -3.72
C SER A 166 -4.34 9.42 -2.35
N MET A 167 -3.29 9.22 -1.54
CA MET A 167 -3.15 9.88 -0.22
C MET A 167 -3.11 11.42 -0.29
N ALA A 168 -2.93 12.01 -1.47
CA ALA A 168 -3.01 13.46 -1.68
C ALA A 168 -4.43 13.97 -1.97
N GLY A 169 -5.39 13.08 -2.21
CA GLY A 169 -6.74 13.40 -2.66
C GLY A 169 -7.84 13.59 -1.59
N PRO A 170 -7.66 13.25 -0.28
CA PRO A 170 -8.71 13.46 0.71
C PRO A 170 -9.15 14.92 0.82
N ILE A 171 -10.46 15.14 0.86
CA ILE A 171 -11.07 16.48 0.99
C ILE A 171 -11.30 16.77 2.47
N VAL A 172 -10.79 17.90 2.95
CA VAL A 172 -10.91 18.37 4.33
C VAL A 172 -11.77 19.63 4.42
N ASP A 173 -12.44 19.83 5.54
CA ASP A 173 -13.27 20.99 5.85
C ASP A 173 -12.38 22.20 6.14
N GLU A 174 -12.42 23.25 5.31
CA GLU A 174 -11.61 24.47 5.45
C GLU A 174 -11.89 25.27 6.72
N GLU A 175 -13.11 25.17 7.25
CA GLU A 175 -13.50 25.85 8.50
C GLU A 175 -12.87 25.19 9.73
N VAL A 176 -12.37 23.93 9.61
CA VAL A 176 -11.84 23.13 10.73
C VAL A 176 -10.35 22.91 10.63
N PHE A 177 -9.85 22.59 9.45
CA PHE A 177 -8.42 22.28 9.26
C PHE A 177 -7.60 23.56 9.10
N PRO A 178 -6.54 23.78 9.89
CA PRO A 178 -5.69 24.98 9.74
C PRO A 178 -4.85 24.90 8.46
N ALA A 179 -4.67 26.05 7.79
CA ALA A 179 -3.97 26.12 6.50
C ALA A 179 -2.47 25.81 6.58
N ASP A 180 -1.82 26.15 7.69
CA ASP A 180 -0.36 26.23 7.82
C ASP A 180 0.26 25.16 8.75
N LYS A 181 -0.55 24.23 9.26
CA LYS A 181 -0.10 23.16 10.17
C LYS A 181 -1.06 21.99 10.16
N LEU A 182 -0.61 20.86 10.66
CA LEU A 182 -1.44 19.68 10.85
C LEU A 182 -2.48 19.93 11.96
N LEU A 183 -3.68 19.40 11.74
CA LEU A 183 -4.72 19.29 12.76
C LEU A 183 -4.36 18.14 13.73
N SER A 184 -4.81 18.24 14.98
CA SER A 184 -4.72 17.11 15.91
C SER A 184 -5.58 15.95 15.44
N ASP A 185 -5.05 14.73 15.51
CA ASP A 185 -5.79 13.52 15.09
C ASP A 185 -7.10 13.31 15.87
N ASP A 186 -7.21 13.85 17.10
CA ASP A 186 -8.43 13.79 17.92
C ASP A 186 -9.54 14.71 17.41
N ASP A 187 -9.21 15.70 16.59
CA ASP A 187 -10.12 16.74 16.12
C ASP A 187 -10.54 16.55 14.65
N VAL A 188 -10.02 15.50 13.97
CA VAL A 188 -10.29 15.30 12.54
C VAL A 188 -11.76 14.97 12.29
N ILE A 189 -12.29 15.56 11.23
CA ILE A 189 -13.60 15.29 10.67
C ILE A 189 -13.47 15.07 9.17
N GLY A 190 -14.40 14.33 8.60
CA GLY A 190 -14.41 14.09 7.16
C GLY A 190 -15.84 13.88 6.65
N SER A 191 -15.96 13.62 5.36
CA SER A 191 -17.22 13.38 4.67
C SER A 191 -17.41 11.92 4.25
N GLY A 192 -16.47 11.03 4.60
CA GLY A 192 -16.49 9.62 4.23
C GLY A 192 -17.53 8.77 4.96
N PRO A 193 -17.54 7.44 4.71
CA PRO A 193 -18.55 6.51 5.27
C PRO A 193 -18.51 6.38 6.79
N TYR A 194 -17.41 6.74 7.43
CA TYR A 194 -17.26 6.74 8.88
C TYR A 194 -16.75 8.09 9.39
N ALA A 195 -17.14 8.43 10.62
CA ALA A 195 -16.61 9.52 11.41
C ALA A 195 -15.76 8.97 12.57
N VAL A 196 -14.76 9.73 13.01
CA VAL A 196 -13.98 9.40 14.21
C VAL A 196 -14.86 9.60 15.45
N ASP A 197 -15.07 8.54 16.22
CA ASP A 197 -15.71 8.58 17.54
C ASP A 197 -14.65 8.88 18.61
N SER A 198 -13.51 8.19 18.56
CA SER A 198 -12.38 8.46 19.43
C SER A 198 -11.08 7.89 18.85
N TYR A 199 -9.96 8.55 19.12
CA TYR A 199 -8.64 8.06 18.79
C TYR A 199 -7.67 8.24 19.95
N GLN A 200 -6.84 7.25 20.17
CA GLN A 200 -5.72 7.33 21.10
C GLN A 200 -4.44 7.08 20.30
N ALA A 201 -3.59 8.07 20.16
CA ALA A 201 -2.36 7.97 19.39
C ALA A 201 -1.53 6.73 19.75
N GLY A 202 -1.23 5.88 18.74
CA GLY A 202 -0.63 4.57 18.92
C GLY A 202 -1.50 3.53 19.63
N GLY A 203 -2.78 3.82 19.87
CA GLY A 203 -3.78 2.95 20.48
C GLY A 203 -5.00 2.75 19.58
N LEU A 204 -6.17 2.57 20.18
CA LEU A 204 -7.40 2.28 19.45
C LEU A 204 -7.90 3.49 18.67
N LEU A 205 -8.34 3.25 17.42
CA LEU A 205 -9.20 4.15 16.68
C LEU A 205 -10.61 3.56 16.64
N SER A 206 -11.58 4.30 17.18
CA SER A 206 -13.02 3.97 17.12
C SER A 206 -13.69 4.83 16.07
N LEU A 207 -14.42 4.18 15.19
CA LEU A 207 -15.16 4.81 14.10
C LEU A 207 -16.65 4.50 14.24
N GLU A 208 -17.49 5.50 13.97
CA GLU A 208 -18.94 5.37 13.88
C GLU A 208 -19.41 5.66 12.46
N ALA A 209 -20.37 4.87 11.95
CA ALA A 209 -20.94 5.09 10.62
C ALA A 209 -21.49 6.50 10.47
N ASN A 210 -20.99 7.21 9.46
CA ASN A 210 -21.42 8.59 9.18
C ASN A 210 -22.81 8.62 8.57
N SER A 211 -23.81 9.06 9.34
CA SER A 211 -25.20 9.16 8.89
C SER A 211 -25.43 10.20 7.79
N ARG A 212 -24.46 11.09 7.56
CA ARG A 212 -24.48 12.15 6.55
C ARG A 212 -23.79 11.75 5.24
N TYR A 213 -23.09 10.63 5.24
CA TYR A 213 -22.41 10.14 4.03
C TYR A 213 -23.42 9.89 2.91
N SER A 214 -23.15 10.44 1.74
CA SER A 214 -24.02 10.40 0.57
C SER A 214 -23.94 9.11 -0.25
N GLY A 215 -22.85 8.33 -0.07
CA GLY A 215 -22.60 7.08 -0.79
C GLY A 215 -23.28 5.86 -0.14
N THR A 216 -22.73 4.68 -0.42
CA THR A 216 -23.22 3.41 0.13
C THR A 216 -23.09 3.38 1.65
N ARG A 217 -24.20 3.17 2.35
CA ARG A 217 -24.21 3.14 3.81
C ARG A 217 -23.43 1.97 4.36
N ALA A 218 -22.66 2.22 5.40
CA ALA A 218 -21.93 1.20 6.12
C ALA A 218 -22.87 0.12 6.68
N LYS A 219 -22.52 -1.15 6.45
CA LYS A 219 -23.24 -2.32 6.99
C LYS A 219 -23.04 -2.43 8.51
N THR A 220 -21.84 -2.12 8.99
CA THR A 220 -21.47 -2.12 10.42
C THR A 220 -21.45 -0.71 10.98
N GLN A 221 -22.12 -0.48 12.12
CA GLN A 221 -22.25 0.86 12.73
C GLN A 221 -20.99 1.31 13.46
N HIS A 222 -20.26 0.39 14.10
CA HIS A 222 -19.06 0.70 14.87
C HIS A 222 -17.91 -0.20 14.44
N VAL A 223 -16.78 0.40 14.13
CA VAL A 223 -15.53 -0.29 13.78
C VAL A 223 -14.44 0.18 14.72
N VAL A 224 -13.64 -0.75 15.21
CA VAL A 224 -12.44 -0.45 16.02
C VAL A 224 -11.21 -0.97 15.28
N LEU A 225 -10.30 -0.08 14.92
CA LEU A 225 -8.97 -0.45 14.45
C LEU A 225 -8.04 -0.57 15.66
N LYS A 226 -7.48 -1.77 15.86
CA LYS A 226 -6.63 -2.11 17.00
C LYS A 226 -5.21 -2.39 16.53
N PRO A 227 -4.24 -1.50 16.84
CA PRO A 227 -2.85 -1.72 16.47
C PRO A 227 -2.18 -2.76 17.37
N TYR A 228 -1.27 -3.53 16.78
CA TYR A 228 -0.43 -4.50 17.46
C TYR A 228 1.04 -4.22 17.20
N THR A 229 1.89 -4.50 18.18
CA THR A 229 3.34 -4.38 18.00
C THR A 229 3.96 -5.62 17.37
N THR A 230 3.25 -6.75 17.37
CA THR A 230 3.73 -8.02 16.80
C THR A 230 2.59 -8.82 16.18
N ALA A 231 2.87 -9.49 15.06
CA ALA A 231 1.95 -10.44 14.42
C ALA A 231 1.50 -11.56 15.37
N SER A 232 2.38 -12.05 16.24
CA SER A 232 2.06 -13.12 17.19
C SER A 232 0.97 -12.74 18.19
N ASN A 233 0.96 -11.50 18.68
CA ASN A 233 -0.09 -11.02 19.57
C ASN A 233 -1.43 -10.86 18.83
N LEU A 234 -1.38 -10.36 17.60
CA LEU A 234 -2.56 -10.27 16.73
C LEU A 234 -3.15 -11.67 16.46
N ARG A 235 -2.31 -12.65 16.11
CA ARG A 235 -2.71 -14.04 15.92
C ARG A 235 -3.42 -14.62 17.15
N LEU A 236 -2.84 -14.43 18.34
CA LEU A 236 -3.44 -14.91 19.58
C LEU A 236 -4.82 -14.32 19.86
N ASP A 237 -5.02 -13.03 19.60
CA ASP A 237 -6.30 -12.37 19.82
C ASP A 237 -7.32 -12.75 18.74
N LEU A 238 -6.89 -13.01 17.49
CA LEU A 238 -7.73 -13.56 16.44
C LEU A 238 -8.23 -14.98 16.81
N GLU A 239 -7.32 -15.87 17.24
CA GLU A 239 -7.66 -17.24 17.65
C GLU A 239 -8.62 -17.29 18.87
N LYS A 240 -8.58 -16.28 19.75
CA LYS A 240 -9.54 -16.16 20.89
C LYS A 240 -10.88 -15.53 20.51
N GLY A 241 -10.98 -14.89 19.34
CA GLY A 241 -12.14 -14.09 18.96
C GLY A 241 -12.21 -12.70 19.59
N ASP A 242 -11.10 -12.19 20.14
CA ASP A 242 -10.96 -10.81 20.63
C ASP A 242 -10.74 -9.80 19.48
N VAL A 243 -10.46 -10.31 18.28
CA VAL A 243 -10.33 -9.60 16.99
C VAL A 243 -11.18 -10.35 15.97
N ASP A 244 -11.97 -9.62 15.19
CA ASP A 244 -12.80 -10.19 14.14
C ASP A 244 -12.02 -10.39 12.84
N ILE A 245 -11.12 -9.47 12.53
CA ILE A 245 -10.32 -9.45 11.28
C ILE A 245 -8.86 -9.15 11.62
N ALA A 246 -7.93 -9.96 11.12
CA ALA A 246 -6.50 -9.64 11.05
C ALA A 246 -6.16 -9.20 9.62
N TYR A 247 -5.85 -7.92 9.45
CA TYR A 247 -5.58 -7.32 8.16
C TYR A 247 -4.08 -7.19 7.91
N ARG A 248 -3.58 -7.83 6.85
CA ARG A 248 -2.22 -7.76 6.30
C ARG A 248 -1.04 -8.18 7.19
N SER A 249 -1.23 -8.46 8.44
CA SER A 249 -0.15 -8.42 9.44
C SER A 249 0.41 -9.77 9.84
N LEU A 250 -0.19 -10.86 9.40
CA LEU A 250 0.26 -12.20 9.77
C LEU A 250 1.34 -12.70 8.81
N THR A 251 2.28 -13.50 9.33
CA THR A 251 3.32 -14.13 8.50
C THR A 251 2.71 -15.18 7.57
N ALA A 252 3.40 -15.49 6.46
CA ALA A 252 2.98 -16.56 5.55
C ALA A 252 2.79 -17.90 6.27
N THR A 253 3.63 -18.18 7.27
CA THR A 253 3.50 -19.38 8.11
C THR A 253 2.26 -19.33 8.98
N ASP A 254 1.95 -18.20 9.63
CA ASP A 254 0.72 -18.04 10.42
C ASP A 254 -0.53 -18.23 9.56
N VAL A 255 -0.54 -17.63 8.37
CA VAL A 255 -1.64 -17.80 7.40
C VAL A 255 -1.82 -19.27 7.02
N ALA A 256 -0.73 -19.97 6.69
CA ALA A 256 -0.77 -21.38 6.31
C ALA A 256 -1.29 -22.28 7.45
N ASP A 257 -0.85 -22.04 8.69
CA ASP A 257 -1.29 -22.77 9.86
C ASP A 257 -2.79 -22.59 10.12
N LEU A 258 -3.27 -21.34 10.03
CA LEU A 258 -4.65 -20.98 10.34
C LEU A 258 -5.65 -21.32 9.23
N ARG A 259 -5.20 -21.67 8.00
CA ARG A 259 -6.09 -22.13 6.91
C ARG A 259 -6.93 -23.36 7.30
N SER A 260 -6.45 -24.19 8.22
CA SER A 260 -7.16 -25.38 8.68
C SER A 260 -8.06 -25.15 9.89
N ASP A 261 -8.07 -23.96 10.47
CA ASP A 261 -8.92 -23.62 11.60
C ASP A 261 -10.38 -23.50 11.15
N SER A 262 -11.28 -24.22 11.83
CA SER A 262 -12.69 -24.27 11.48
C SER A 262 -13.45 -22.97 11.82
N ASP A 263 -12.94 -22.20 12.75
CA ASP A 263 -13.57 -20.98 13.25
C ASP A 263 -13.13 -19.73 12.48
N LEU A 264 -12.05 -19.88 11.68
CA LEU A 264 -11.45 -18.83 10.88
C LEU A 264 -11.67 -19.06 9.39
N GLN A 265 -11.57 -17.98 8.62
CA GLN A 265 -11.49 -17.98 7.17
C GLN A 265 -10.28 -17.17 6.71
N VAL A 266 -9.64 -17.65 5.66
CA VAL A 266 -8.58 -16.93 4.93
C VAL A 266 -9.17 -16.48 3.62
N VAL A 267 -9.16 -15.17 3.36
CA VAL A 267 -9.63 -14.58 2.11
C VAL A 267 -8.46 -13.85 1.46
N GLU A 268 -8.26 -14.11 0.19
CA GLU A 268 -7.16 -13.56 -0.60
C GLU A 268 -7.71 -12.83 -1.81
N GLY A 269 -7.16 -11.66 -2.07
CA GLY A 269 -7.44 -10.85 -3.24
C GLY A 269 -6.16 -10.46 -3.98
N PRO A 270 -6.27 -9.89 -5.17
CA PRO A 270 -5.11 -9.37 -5.89
C PRO A 270 -4.47 -8.25 -5.07
N GLY A 271 -3.17 -8.34 -4.89
CA GLY A 271 -2.38 -7.29 -4.23
C GLY A 271 -1.65 -6.42 -5.23
N GLY A 272 -1.28 -5.21 -4.85
CA GLY A 272 -0.58 -4.24 -5.71
C GLY A 272 0.92 -4.14 -5.45
N SER A 273 1.51 -4.94 -4.54
CA SER A 273 2.95 -4.86 -4.26
C SER A 273 3.77 -5.79 -5.16
N VAL A 274 4.99 -5.36 -5.50
CA VAL A 274 5.96 -6.18 -6.23
C VAL A 274 7.27 -6.28 -5.44
N ARG A 275 7.87 -7.46 -5.42
CA ARG A 275 9.23 -7.72 -4.90
C ARG A 275 10.16 -8.02 -6.05
N PHE A 276 11.39 -7.53 -5.95
CA PHE A 276 12.36 -7.71 -7.01
C PHE A 276 13.81 -7.69 -6.52
N LEU A 277 14.70 -8.33 -7.27
CA LEU A 277 16.13 -8.21 -7.13
C LEU A 277 16.64 -7.11 -8.06
N THR A 278 17.28 -6.10 -7.50
CA THR A 278 17.87 -4.98 -8.23
C THR A 278 19.36 -5.19 -8.43
N PHE A 279 19.87 -4.83 -9.60
CA PHE A 279 21.31 -4.76 -9.87
C PHE A 279 21.76 -3.30 -9.95
N ASN A 280 22.81 -2.97 -9.22
CA ASN A 280 23.52 -1.72 -9.43
C ASN A 280 24.43 -1.84 -10.66
N LEU A 281 24.11 -1.10 -11.70
CA LEU A 281 24.77 -1.22 -12.99
C LEU A 281 26.25 -0.76 -12.97
N ASN A 282 26.64 0.00 -11.98
CA ASN A 282 28.02 0.46 -11.82
C ASN A 282 28.86 -0.51 -11.00
N THR A 283 28.32 -1.04 -9.88
CA THR A 283 29.08 -1.82 -8.89
C THR A 283 28.95 -3.35 -9.04
N GLN A 284 27.97 -3.84 -9.81
CA GLN A 284 27.79 -5.28 -10.05
C GLN A 284 29.02 -5.93 -10.69
N PRO A 285 29.21 -7.26 -10.53
CA PRO A 285 30.28 -7.99 -11.20
C PRO A 285 30.21 -7.88 -12.73
N GLY A 286 31.39 -7.95 -13.38
CA GLY A 286 31.57 -7.87 -14.83
C GLY A 286 32.55 -6.78 -15.23
N ALA A 287 33.47 -7.11 -16.14
CA ALA A 287 34.54 -6.19 -16.57
C ALA A 287 34.07 -5.11 -17.56
N ASN A 288 32.91 -5.31 -18.19
CA ASN A 288 32.31 -4.41 -19.15
C ASN A 288 30.77 -4.61 -19.19
N ASP A 289 30.06 -3.74 -19.89
CA ASP A 289 28.61 -3.74 -19.93
C ASP A 289 28.00 -5.05 -20.51
N ALA A 290 28.68 -5.67 -21.49
CA ALA A 290 28.21 -6.94 -22.06
C ALA A 290 28.29 -8.08 -21.02
N GLN A 291 29.34 -8.13 -20.22
CA GLN A 291 29.50 -9.11 -19.14
C GLN A 291 28.51 -8.83 -17.99
N LYS A 292 28.34 -7.56 -17.61
CA LYS A 292 27.34 -7.14 -16.62
C LYS A 292 25.93 -7.53 -17.04
N LEU A 293 25.56 -7.30 -18.30
CA LEU A 293 24.27 -7.71 -18.85
C LEU A 293 24.10 -9.23 -18.82
N ALA A 294 25.11 -9.98 -19.26
CA ALA A 294 25.07 -11.43 -19.28
C ALA A 294 24.86 -12.03 -17.87
N ILE A 295 25.50 -11.43 -16.84
CA ILE A 295 25.31 -11.85 -15.45
C ILE A 295 23.86 -11.66 -15.00
N ARG A 296 23.25 -10.49 -15.26
CA ARG A 296 21.84 -10.25 -14.92
C ARG A 296 20.88 -11.21 -15.62
N GLN A 297 21.10 -11.42 -16.93
CA GLN A 297 20.29 -12.35 -17.74
C GLN A 297 20.44 -13.81 -17.29
N ALA A 298 21.66 -14.21 -16.86
CA ALA A 298 21.88 -15.52 -16.30
C ALA A 298 21.15 -15.71 -14.96
N VAL A 299 21.19 -14.70 -14.07
CA VAL A 299 20.42 -14.72 -12.81
C VAL A 299 18.91 -14.80 -13.10
N ALA A 300 18.41 -13.98 -14.04
CA ALA A 300 16.99 -14.01 -14.45
C ALA A 300 16.54 -15.37 -14.99
N SER A 301 17.46 -16.14 -15.61
CA SER A 301 17.22 -17.50 -16.13
C SER A 301 17.30 -18.60 -15.07
N LEU A 302 17.78 -18.30 -13.85
CA LEU A 302 18.02 -19.29 -12.80
C LEU A 302 17.06 -19.18 -11.62
N VAL A 303 16.44 -18.00 -11.41
CA VAL A 303 15.53 -17.79 -10.28
C VAL A 303 14.22 -18.51 -10.52
N ASP A 304 13.88 -19.44 -9.62
CA ASP A 304 12.60 -20.14 -9.56
C ASP A 304 11.63 -19.38 -8.67
N ARG A 305 10.75 -18.63 -9.31
CA ARG A 305 9.74 -17.79 -8.64
C ARG A 305 8.65 -18.60 -7.97
N GLU A 306 8.24 -19.69 -8.63
CA GLU A 306 7.23 -20.62 -8.10
C GLU A 306 7.74 -21.28 -6.82
N GLU A 307 8.99 -21.75 -6.81
CA GLU A 307 9.61 -22.34 -5.62
C GLU A 307 9.66 -21.33 -4.46
N ILE A 308 9.95 -20.04 -4.73
CA ILE A 308 9.97 -19.00 -3.70
C ILE A 308 8.55 -18.76 -3.17
N ALA A 309 7.56 -18.61 -4.05
CA ALA A 309 6.16 -18.40 -3.68
C ALA A 309 5.63 -19.55 -2.82
N ASP A 310 5.93 -20.79 -3.19
CA ASP A 310 5.43 -21.99 -2.50
C ASP A 310 6.17 -22.27 -1.19
N GLN A 311 7.50 -22.25 -1.20
CA GLN A 311 8.29 -22.67 -0.04
C GLN A 311 8.41 -21.59 1.02
N VAL A 312 8.57 -20.34 0.63
CA VAL A 312 8.74 -19.22 1.56
C VAL A 312 7.39 -18.62 1.91
N TYR A 313 6.63 -18.23 0.89
CA TYR A 313 5.41 -17.43 1.08
C TYR A 313 4.13 -18.23 1.19
N LYS A 314 4.17 -19.56 1.04
CA LYS A 314 3.01 -20.45 1.25
C LYS A 314 1.76 -20.04 0.45
N GLY A 315 1.96 -19.41 -0.71
CA GLY A 315 0.90 -18.92 -1.58
C GLY A 315 0.36 -17.52 -1.24
N THR A 316 0.92 -16.82 -0.25
CA THR A 316 0.56 -15.40 0.02
C THR A 316 1.21 -14.42 -0.94
N TYR A 317 2.03 -14.91 -1.86
CA TYR A 317 2.60 -14.21 -3.00
C TYR A 317 2.50 -15.10 -4.22
N ALA A 318 2.36 -14.47 -5.40
CA ALA A 318 2.42 -15.12 -6.70
C ALA A 318 3.71 -14.74 -7.45
N PRO A 319 4.22 -15.57 -8.37
CA PRO A 319 5.31 -15.19 -9.24
C PRO A 319 5.02 -13.91 -10.02
N ALA A 320 6.00 -13.00 -10.12
CA ALA A 320 5.93 -11.81 -10.95
C ALA A 320 6.92 -11.88 -12.10
N TYR A 321 6.44 -11.60 -13.30
CA TYR A 321 7.23 -11.59 -14.53
C TYR A 321 7.35 -10.20 -15.17
N SER A 322 6.88 -9.18 -14.47
CA SER A 322 7.05 -7.76 -14.75
C SER A 322 6.96 -6.95 -13.44
N VAL A 323 7.35 -5.68 -13.48
CA VAL A 323 7.00 -4.74 -12.40
C VAL A 323 5.56 -4.22 -12.56
N VAL A 324 5.00 -4.26 -13.76
CA VAL A 324 3.57 -4.06 -14.01
C VAL A 324 2.85 -5.34 -13.65
N LEU A 325 1.95 -5.27 -12.69
CA LEU A 325 1.31 -6.44 -12.07
C LEU A 325 0.20 -7.02 -12.94
N ASP A 326 -0.06 -8.30 -12.78
CA ASP A 326 -1.17 -8.97 -13.44
C ASP A 326 -2.51 -8.26 -13.14
N GLY A 327 -3.30 -8.04 -14.17
CA GLY A 327 -4.57 -7.33 -14.10
C GLY A 327 -4.48 -5.82 -14.35
N GLN A 328 -3.28 -5.22 -14.35
CA GLN A 328 -3.09 -3.82 -14.71
C GLN A 328 -3.08 -3.61 -16.24
N THR A 329 -3.40 -2.39 -16.68
CA THR A 329 -3.39 -2.00 -18.10
C THR A 329 -2.03 -2.29 -18.75
N GLY A 330 -2.02 -3.00 -19.85
CA GLY A 330 -0.80 -3.31 -20.62
C GLY A 330 0.18 -4.27 -19.92
N ALA A 331 -0.23 -4.95 -18.85
CA ALA A 331 0.60 -5.96 -18.19
C ALA A 331 0.99 -7.10 -19.15
N THR A 332 2.27 -7.47 -19.14
CA THR A 332 2.81 -8.58 -19.92
C THR A 332 3.75 -9.43 -19.09
N PRO A 333 3.82 -10.75 -19.31
CA PRO A 333 4.81 -11.60 -18.64
C PRO A 333 6.17 -11.50 -19.35
N ALA A 334 6.74 -10.28 -19.43
CA ALA A 334 7.93 -10.01 -20.24
C ALA A 334 9.15 -10.84 -19.84
N PHE A 335 9.37 -11.05 -18.55
CA PHE A 335 10.47 -11.90 -18.05
C PHE A 335 10.23 -13.38 -18.33
N GLN A 336 8.98 -13.87 -18.23
CA GLN A 336 8.65 -15.26 -18.62
C GLN A 336 8.92 -15.48 -20.12
N THR A 337 8.51 -14.53 -20.94
CA THR A 337 8.77 -14.57 -22.39
C THR A 337 10.29 -14.59 -22.70
N ALA A 338 11.09 -13.80 -21.98
CA ALA A 338 12.52 -13.69 -22.21
C ALA A 338 13.32 -14.85 -21.61
N TYR A 339 12.96 -15.34 -20.43
CA TYR A 339 13.80 -16.25 -19.63
C TYR A 339 13.14 -17.61 -19.33
N GLY A 340 11.84 -17.74 -19.47
CA GLY A 340 11.05 -18.91 -19.09
C GLY A 340 10.45 -18.74 -17.68
N ASP A 341 9.63 -19.70 -17.31
CA ASP A 341 8.99 -19.82 -15.98
C ASP A 341 9.78 -20.71 -15.02
N ALA A 342 10.56 -21.65 -15.56
CA ALA A 342 11.41 -22.55 -14.79
C ALA A 342 12.91 -22.23 -14.98
N PRO A 343 13.75 -22.54 -13.99
CA PRO A 343 15.21 -22.37 -14.09
C PRO A 343 15.81 -23.11 -15.29
N ASP A 344 16.65 -22.41 -16.06
CA ASP A 344 17.40 -22.99 -17.19
C ASP A 344 18.92 -22.77 -17.03
N PRO A 345 19.62 -23.67 -16.32
CA PRO A 345 21.07 -23.59 -16.15
C PRO A 345 21.86 -23.67 -17.46
N ALA A 346 21.33 -24.38 -18.47
CA ALA A 346 22.00 -24.48 -19.76
C ALA A 346 21.97 -23.16 -20.52
N LYS A 347 20.82 -22.48 -20.52
CA LYS A 347 20.67 -21.13 -21.09
C LYS A 347 21.55 -20.11 -20.35
N ALA A 348 21.54 -20.12 -19.00
CA ALA A 348 22.37 -19.24 -18.20
C ALA A 348 23.87 -19.44 -18.50
N ALA A 349 24.35 -20.69 -18.57
CA ALA A 349 25.73 -21.01 -18.93
C ALA A 349 26.10 -20.53 -20.34
N ALA A 350 25.21 -20.70 -21.31
CA ALA A 350 25.41 -20.23 -22.67
C ALA A 350 25.51 -18.70 -22.76
N ILE A 351 24.67 -17.97 -22.03
CA ILE A 351 24.70 -16.49 -21.94
C ILE A 351 26.04 -16.02 -21.39
N LEU A 352 26.50 -16.58 -20.25
CA LEU A 352 27.75 -16.21 -19.62
C LEU A 352 28.98 -16.52 -20.53
N ALA A 353 28.98 -17.71 -21.14
CA ALA A 353 30.03 -18.12 -22.04
C ALA A 353 30.14 -17.23 -23.30
N ALA A 354 28.99 -16.84 -23.87
CA ALA A 354 28.94 -15.95 -25.06
C ALA A 354 29.53 -14.57 -24.75
N ALA A 355 29.39 -14.08 -23.53
CA ALA A 355 30.00 -12.82 -23.08
C ALA A 355 31.42 -12.96 -22.51
N GLY A 356 31.99 -14.17 -22.50
CA GLY A 356 33.33 -14.43 -21.96
C GLY A 356 33.41 -14.22 -20.45
N VAL A 357 32.34 -14.49 -19.72
CA VAL A 357 32.31 -14.42 -18.26
C VAL A 357 32.86 -15.74 -17.69
N SER A 358 33.82 -15.62 -16.80
CA SER A 358 34.39 -16.80 -16.08
C SER A 358 33.44 -17.21 -14.95
N THR A 359 33.19 -18.49 -14.80
CA THR A 359 32.34 -19.06 -13.74
C THR A 359 33.18 -19.88 -12.74
N PRO A 360 32.77 -19.96 -11.45
CA PRO A 360 31.60 -19.29 -10.89
C PRO A 360 31.80 -17.78 -10.75
N VAL A 361 30.72 -17.01 -10.96
CA VAL A 361 30.67 -15.57 -10.73
C VAL A 361 30.46 -15.31 -9.23
N ALA A 362 31.34 -14.52 -8.61
CA ALA A 362 31.14 -14.05 -7.24
C ALA A 362 30.09 -12.91 -7.27
N LEU A 363 28.93 -13.16 -6.67
CA LEU A 363 27.79 -12.22 -6.65
C LEU A 363 27.45 -11.86 -5.21
N PRO A 364 27.83 -10.67 -4.72
CA PRO A 364 27.33 -10.15 -3.46
C PRO A 364 25.85 -9.76 -3.62
N ILE A 365 25.01 -10.21 -2.70
CA ILE A 365 23.59 -9.84 -2.62
C ILE A 365 23.31 -9.31 -1.22
N GLN A 366 22.66 -8.14 -1.15
CA GLN A 366 22.21 -7.52 0.09
C GLN A 366 20.70 -7.55 0.18
N TYR A 367 20.17 -7.84 1.37
CA TYR A 367 18.73 -7.70 1.66
C TYR A 367 18.51 -6.94 2.97
N THR A 368 17.29 -6.43 3.20
CA THR A 368 16.89 -5.83 4.47
C THR A 368 16.20 -6.84 5.36
N SER A 369 16.55 -6.81 6.67
CA SER A 369 16.07 -7.80 7.64
C SER A 369 14.70 -7.50 8.25
N ASP A 370 14.16 -6.27 8.07
CA ASP A 370 13.05 -5.76 8.86
C ASP A 370 11.98 -4.98 8.06
N HIS A 371 12.21 -4.66 6.78
CA HIS A 371 11.30 -3.79 6.02
C HIS A 371 10.25 -4.57 5.20
N TYR A 372 10.69 -5.63 4.49
CA TYR A 372 9.79 -6.42 3.62
C TYR A 372 9.21 -7.65 4.30
N GLY A 373 9.22 -7.68 5.63
CA GLY A 373 8.67 -8.75 6.45
C GLY A 373 9.70 -9.81 6.86
N PRO A 374 9.31 -10.71 7.78
CA PRO A 374 10.21 -11.65 8.45
C PRO A 374 10.72 -12.77 7.53
N ASP A 375 10.10 -12.95 6.35
CA ASP A 375 10.44 -14.04 5.44
C ASP A 375 11.54 -13.65 4.42
N SER A 376 12.06 -12.41 4.46
CA SER A 376 13.11 -11.93 3.55
C SER A 376 14.42 -12.73 3.65
N ASP A 377 14.78 -13.22 4.81
CA ASP A 377 15.96 -14.05 5.02
C ASP A 377 15.82 -15.42 4.31
N GLN A 378 14.64 -16.03 4.38
CA GLN A 378 14.35 -17.31 3.71
C GLN A 378 14.26 -17.12 2.19
N GLU A 379 13.64 -16.03 1.70
CA GLU A 379 13.58 -15.67 0.29
C GLU A 379 15.00 -15.59 -0.31
N TYR A 380 15.86 -14.79 0.30
CA TYR A 380 17.22 -14.58 -0.22
C TYR A 380 18.15 -15.77 0.02
N ALA A 381 17.96 -16.56 1.06
CA ALA A 381 18.65 -17.83 1.26
C ALA A 381 18.27 -18.85 0.16
N LEU A 382 17.00 -18.88 -0.26
CA LEU A 382 16.55 -19.76 -1.34
C LEU A 382 17.09 -19.29 -2.70
N ILE A 383 17.05 -17.99 -3.01
CA ILE A 383 17.67 -17.42 -4.22
C ILE A 383 19.17 -17.77 -4.27
N LYS A 384 19.90 -17.61 -3.17
CA LYS A 384 21.30 -18.05 -3.08
C LYS A 384 21.45 -19.52 -3.43
N SER A 385 20.63 -20.39 -2.85
CA SER A 385 20.67 -21.84 -3.10
C SER A 385 20.43 -22.17 -4.57
N GLN A 386 19.44 -21.54 -5.21
CA GLN A 386 19.12 -21.72 -6.63
C GLN A 386 20.30 -21.32 -7.52
N LEU A 387 20.91 -20.18 -7.27
CA LEU A 387 22.06 -19.67 -8.04
C LEU A 387 23.29 -20.57 -7.87
N GLU A 388 23.62 -21.00 -6.64
CA GLU A 388 24.79 -21.84 -6.34
C GLU A 388 24.61 -23.29 -6.84
N THR A 389 23.41 -23.83 -6.82
CA THR A 389 23.07 -25.17 -7.36
C THR A 389 23.38 -25.28 -8.85
N SER A 390 23.30 -24.17 -9.59
CA SER A 390 23.68 -24.13 -11.01
C SER A 390 25.19 -24.33 -11.24
N GLY A 391 26.04 -24.14 -10.23
CA GLY A 391 27.50 -24.11 -10.32
C GLY A 391 28.06 -22.88 -11.05
N LEU A 392 27.20 -21.95 -11.48
CA LEU A 392 27.60 -20.75 -12.24
C LEU A 392 27.87 -19.54 -11.34
N PHE A 393 27.40 -19.56 -10.10
CA PHE A 393 27.53 -18.47 -9.13
C PHE A 393 28.04 -18.95 -7.79
N THR A 394 28.71 -18.03 -7.07
CA THR A 394 28.98 -18.11 -5.63
C THR A 394 28.39 -16.84 -5.02
N VAL A 395 27.43 -16.97 -4.09
CA VAL A 395 26.68 -15.84 -3.55
C VAL A 395 27.16 -15.50 -2.15
N ASP A 396 27.63 -14.26 -1.98
CA ASP A 396 27.88 -13.66 -0.67
C ASP A 396 26.63 -12.90 -0.23
N LEU A 397 25.83 -13.54 0.64
CA LEU A 397 24.56 -13.01 1.10
C LEU A 397 24.72 -12.30 2.44
N GLN A 398 24.28 -11.03 2.50
CA GLN A 398 24.38 -10.19 3.70
C GLN A 398 23.05 -9.47 3.94
N SER A 399 22.79 -9.08 5.18
CA SER A 399 21.61 -8.32 5.57
C SER A 399 21.95 -7.08 6.39
N THR A 400 21.10 -6.06 6.28
CA THR A 400 21.21 -4.80 7.03
C THR A 400 19.81 -4.32 7.38
N GLU A 401 19.63 -3.69 8.55
CA GLU A 401 18.37 -3.07 8.93
C GLU A 401 18.04 -1.87 8.01
N TRP A 402 16.75 -1.56 7.82
CA TRP A 402 16.27 -0.65 6.78
C TRP A 402 16.87 0.76 6.84
N THR A 403 16.96 1.35 8.02
CA THR A 403 17.46 2.73 8.19
C THR A 403 18.91 2.89 7.73
N SER A 404 19.74 1.85 7.90
CA SER A 404 21.11 1.80 7.39
C SER A 404 21.15 1.36 5.93
N TYR A 405 20.25 0.43 5.55
CA TYR A 405 20.15 -0.11 4.20
C TYR A 405 19.92 0.97 3.14
N VAL A 406 18.95 1.85 3.36
CA VAL A 406 18.59 2.90 2.40
C VAL A 406 19.69 3.92 2.14
N LYS A 407 20.59 4.13 3.11
CA LYS A 407 21.72 5.06 2.96
C LYS A 407 22.77 4.55 1.97
N GLU A 408 22.83 3.24 1.76
CA GLU A 408 23.75 2.57 0.84
C GLU A 408 23.11 2.31 -0.53
N LEU A 409 21.84 2.69 -0.74
CA LEU A 409 21.15 2.58 -2.03
C LEU A 409 21.56 3.76 -2.94
N ASN A 410 22.75 3.68 -3.49
CA ASN A 410 23.25 4.71 -4.41
C ASN A 410 23.94 4.06 -5.61
N PRO A 411 23.88 4.67 -6.82
CA PRO A 411 24.40 4.06 -8.04
C PRO A 411 25.93 4.05 -8.11
N GLU A 412 26.63 4.90 -7.36
CA GLU A 412 28.09 5.05 -7.53
C GLU A 412 28.88 4.04 -6.70
N SER A 413 28.43 3.72 -5.50
CA SER A 413 29.17 2.91 -4.54
C SER A 413 28.32 1.92 -3.75
N GLY A 414 27.02 1.84 -4.02
CA GLY A 414 26.08 1.01 -3.30
C GLY A 414 26.22 -0.50 -3.58
N TYR A 415 25.33 -1.27 -2.97
CA TYR A 415 25.32 -2.73 -3.08
C TYR A 415 25.27 -3.20 -4.53
N PRO A 416 26.08 -4.24 -4.93
CA PRO A 416 26.12 -4.75 -6.31
C PRO A 416 24.81 -5.37 -6.80
N ALA A 417 24.14 -6.11 -5.92
CA ALA A 417 22.80 -6.62 -6.13
C ALA A 417 22.05 -6.56 -4.79
N TYR A 418 20.76 -6.21 -4.82
CA TYR A 418 20.03 -5.95 -3.58
C TYR A 418 18.54 -6.12 -3.72
N GLN A 419 17.89 -6.39 -2.58
CA GLN A 419 16.45 -6.48 -2.43
C GLN A 419 15.81 -5.10 -2.55
N LEU A 420 14.74 -4.99 -3.32
CA LEU A 420 13.74 -3.94 -3.18
C LEU A 420 12.35 -4.50 -3.43
N GLY A 421 11.36 -3.72 -3.08
CA GLY A 421 9.97 -3.91 -3.42
C GLY A 421 9.31 -2.56 -3.62
N PHE A 422 8.13 -2.56 -4.18
CA PHE A 422 7.36 -1.36 -4.41
C PHE A 422 5.91 -1.57 -3.97
N PHE A 423 5.39 -0.61 -3.22
CA PHE A 423 3.98 -0.49 -2.87
C PHE A 423 3.45 0.73 -3.63
N PRO A 424 2.52 0.57 -4.55
CA PRO A 424 2.07 1.68 -5.38
C PRO A 424 1.26 2.69 -4.57
N ASP A 425 1.35 3.95 -4.97
CA ASP A 425 0.51 5.03 -4.46
C ASP A 425 -0.90 4.96 -5.07
N TYR A 426 -0.96 4.41 -6.28
CA TYR A 426 -2.19 4.15 -7.04
C TYR A 426 -1.93 3.01 -8.06
N PRO A 427 -2.99 2.27 -8.47
CA PRO A 427 -2.86 1.05 -9.28
C PRO A 427 -2.71 1.33 -10.79
N ASP A 428 -1.82 2.24 -11.18
CA ASP A 428 -1.51 2.55 -12.57
C ASP A 428 -0.09 2.10 -12.95
N PRO A 429 0.13 1.56 -14.16
CA PRO A 429 1.45 1.14 -14.63
C PRO A 429 2.53 2.20 -14.56
N ASP A 430 2.23 3.50 -14.78
CA ASP A 430 3.23 4.58 -14.68
C ASP A 430 3.89 4.62 -13.30
N ASN A 431 3.09 4.42 -12.23
CA ASN A 431 3.61 4.43 -10.87
C ASN A 431 4.74 3.42 -10.65
N PHE A 432 4.65 2.25 -11.30
CA PHE A 432 5.69 1.22 -11.29
C PHE A 432 6.82 1.49 -12.28
N LEU A 433 6.47 1.81 -13.54
CA LEU A 433 7.43 1.94 -14.63
C LEU A 433 8.35 3.14 -14.46
N ARG A 434 7.78 4.30 -14.11
CA ARG A 434 8.54 5.52 -13.84
C ARG A 434 9.45 5.34 -12.63
N SER A 435 8.91 4.81 -11.53
CA SER A 435 9.67 4.56 -10.30
C SER A 435 10.79 3.55 -10.48
N ALA A 436 10.63 2.55 -11.35
CA ALA A 436 11.62 1.49 -11.57
C ALA A 436 12.66 1.86 -12.62
N TYR A 437 12.30 2.57 -13.70
CA TYR A 437 13.11 2.61 -14.92
C TYR A 437 13.40 4.00 -15.50
N SER A 438 12.74 5.06 -15.04
CA SER A 438 13.03 6.41 -15.53
C SER A 438 14.44 6.85 -15.16
N THR A 439 15.15 7.48 -16.11
CA THR A 439 16.50 8.02 -15.85
C THR A 439 16.49 9.12 -14.78
N THR A 440 15.43 9.92 -14.68
CA THR A 440 15.38 11.13 -13.83
C THR A 440 14.33 11.09 -12.73
N GLY A 441 13.40 10.15 -12.76
CA GLY A 441 12.29 10.07 -11.80
C GLY A 441 12.24 8.76 -11.01
N ALA A 442 13.23 7.89 -11.20
CA ALA A 442 13.24 6.59 -10.55
C ALA A 442 13.49 6.68 -9.05
N SER A 443 12.65 5.99 -8.27
CA SER A 443 12.92 5.70 -6.86
C SER A 443 14.01 4.64 -6.70
N VAL A 444 14.25 3.83 -7.75
CA VAL A 444 15.29 2.80 -7.78
C VAL A 444 16.58 3.39 -8.35
N ALA A 445 17.45 3.86 -7.46
CA ALA A 445 18.73 4.48 -7.82
C ALA A 445 19.79 3.41 -8.11
N ASN A 446 19.72 2.74 -9.28
CA ASN A 446 20.63 1.66 -9.67
C ASN A 446 21.56 1.98 -10.85
N GLY A 447 21.53 3.22 -11.36
CA GLY A 447 22.33 3.64 -12.51
C GLY A 447 21.76 3.20 -13.87
N TYR A 448 20.53 2.69 -13.94
CA TYR A 448 19.87 2.43 -15.22
C TYR A 448 19.49 3.72 -15.91
N SER A 449 19.76 3.80 -17.20
CA SER A 449 19.37 4.91 -18.07
C SER A 449 19.18 4.39 -19.49
N ASN A 450 18.02 4.65 -20.07
CA ASN A 450 17.70 4.30 -21.44
C ASN A 450 16.76 5.34 -22.06
N PRO A 451 17.26 6.20 -22.96
CA PRO A 451 16.44 7.24 -23.58
C PRO A 451 15.21 6.72 -24.35
N ALA A 452 15.24 5.47 -24.84
CA ALA A 452 14.08 4.88 -25.50
C ALA A 452 13.00 4.48 -24.49
N VAL A 453 13.40 4.03 -23.30
CA VAL A 453 12.48 3.75 -22.18
C VAL A 453 11.91 5.04 -21.64
N ASP A 454 12.74 6.07 -21.44
CA ASP A 454 12.28 7.40 -20.98
C ASP A 454 11.22 7.98 -21.92
N ALA A 455 11.48 7.93 -23.25
CA ALA A 455 10.52 8.42 -24.26
C ALA A 455 9.20 7.63 -24.27
N LEU A 456 9.24 6.34 -23.97
CA LEU A 456 8.04 5.49 -23.87
C LEU A 456 7.27 5.77 -22.57
N ILE A 457 7.96 6.03 -21.44
CA ILE A 457 7.34 6.45 -20.18
C ILE A 457 6.62 7.79 -20.37
N ASP A 458 7.24 8.75 -21.05
CA ASP A 458 6.58 10.02 -21.36
C ASP A 458 5.40 9.84 -22.35
N THR A 459 5.51 8.89 -23.29
CA THR A 459 4.42 8.58 -24.22
C THR A 459 3.23 7.96 -23.50
N GLU A 460 3.44 6.96 -22.64
CA GLU A 460 2.32 6.31 -21.94
C GLU A 460 1.64 7.26 -20.95
N ALA A 461 2.40 8.13 -20.28
CA ALA A 461 1.87 9.10 -19.32
C ALA A 461 1.00 10.18 -19.98
N THR A 462 1.17 10.43 -21.29
CA THR A 462 0.49 11.54 -21.99
C THR A 462 -0.39 11.10 -23.17
N ALA A 463 -0.44 9.79 -23.49
CA ALA A 463 -1.21 9.28 -24.62
C ALA A 463 -2.71 9.30 -24.32
N THR A 464 -3.46 10.06 -25.12
CA THR A 464 -4.93 10.11 -25.07
C THR A 464 -5.60 8.94 -25.84
N ASP A 465 -4.85 8.24 -26.71
CA ASP A 465 -5.29 7.00 -27.33
C ASP A 465 -4.92 5.80 -26.44
N PRO A 466 -5.89 5.07 -25.89
CA PRO A 466 -5.62 3.91 -25.03
C PRO A 466 -4.75 2.83 -25.69
N ALA A 467 -4.88 2.63 -27.01
CA ALA A 467 -4.07 1.65 -27.71
C ALA A 467 -2.60 2.07 -27.81
N ALA A 468 -2.34 3.36 -28.02
CA ALA A 468 -0.98 3.91 -28.00
C ALA A 468 -0.35 3.83 -26.63
N ARG A 469 -1.12 4.10 -25.57
CA ARG A 469 -0.68 3.95 -24.17
C ARG A 469 -0.28 2.50 -23.85
N ILE A 470 -1.17 1.55 -24.12
CA ILE A 470 -0.92 0.11 -23.92
C ILE A 470 0.34 -0.34 -24.67
N ALA A 471 0.47 0.05 -25.95
CA ALA A 471 1.64 -0.33 -26.74
C ALA A 471 2.96 0.23 -26.17
N ALA A 472 2.95 1.44 -25.60
CA ALA A 472 4.13 1.99 -24.92
C ALA A 472 4.48 1.20 -23.66
N ILE A 473 3.49 0.90 -22.81
CA ILE A 473 3.65 0.10 -21.60
C ILE A 473 4.24 -1.30 -21.90
N GLU A 474 3.70 -1.99 -22.93
CA GLU A 474 4.20 -3.30 -23.36
C GLU A 474 5.66 -3.22 -23.87
N GLN A 475 6.00 -2.17 -24.62
CA GLN A 475 7.35 -1.98 -25.14
C GLN A 475 8.36 -1.68 -24.03
N ILE A 476 8.01 -0.90 -23.00
CA ILE A 476 8.86 -0.65 -21.83
C ILE A 476 9.19 -1.98 -21.16
N GLN A 477 8.20 -2.83 -20.90
CA GLN A 477 8.39 -4.13 -20.27
C GLN A 477 9.31 -5.05 -21.09
N ALA A 478 9.15 -5.09 -22.41
CA ALA A 478 10.02 -5.89 -23.29
C ALA A 478 11.49 -5.40 -23.28
N LEU A 479 11.71 -4.09 -23.33
CA LEU A 479 13.04 -3.49 -23.29
C LEU A 479 13.71 -3.72 -21.94
N THR A 480 12.98 -3.52 -20.85
CA THR A 480 13.50 -3.67 -19.49
C THR A 480 13.73 -5.13 -19.12
N ALA A 481 12.92 -6.07 -19.59
CA ALA A 481 13.21 -7.49 -19.45
C ALA A 481 14.52 -7.88 -20.17
N THR A 482 14.77 -7.33 -21.37
CA THR A 482 16.03 -7.58 -22.10
C THR A 482 17.22 -7.00 -21.36
N ALA A 483 17.13 -5.81 -20.81
CA ALA A 483 18.20 -5.15 -20.05
C ALA A 483 18.39 -5.72 -18.62
N ALA A 484 17.34 -6.26 -18.05
CA ALA A 484 17.26 -6.87 -16.72
C ALA A 484 17.94 -6.05 -15.59
N PRO A 485 17.74 -4.72 -15.48
CA PRO A 485 18.31 -3.94 -14.38
C PRO A 485 17.66 -4.28 -13.05
N ILE A 486 16.40 -4.71 -13.11
CA ILE A 486 15.57 -5.22 -12.02
C ILE A 486 15.02 -6.56 -12.48
N ILE A 487 15.06 -7.57 -11.64
CA ILE A 487 14.45 -8.88 -11.88
C ILE A 487 13.21 -8.99 -10.99
N PRO A 488 11.99 -8.90 -11.54
CA PRO A 488 10.76 -9.13 -10.79
C PRO A 488 10.76 -10.56 -10.23
N LEU A 489 10.35 -10.70 -8.98
CA LEU A 489 10.31 -11.97 -8.27
C LEU A 489 8.89 -12.39 -7.96
N LEU A 490 8.19 -11.56 -7.19
CA LEU A 490 6.88 -11.88 -6.63
C LEU A 490 5.96 -10.68 -6.65
N GLN A 491 4.68 -10.91 -6.86
CA GLN A 491 3.61 -9.95 -6.57
C GLN A 491 2.85 -10.40 -5.32
N GLY A 492 2.57 -9.46 -4.41
CA GLY A 492 1.83 -9.74 -3.19
C GLY A 492 0.36 -10.01 -3.48
N THR A 493 -0.25 -10.87 -2.68
CA THR A 493 -1.71 -10.92 -2.54
C THR A 493 -2.13 -10.14 -1.31
N GLU A 494 -3.30 -9.51 -1.33
CA GLU A 494 -3.90 -9.04 -0.09
C GLU A 494 -4.52 -10.22 0.63
N THR A 495 -4.04 -10.50 1.84
CA THR A 495 -4.51 -11.64 2.64
C THR A 495 -5.13 -11.13 3.93
N VAL A 496 -6.34 -11.56 4.19
CA VAL A 496 -7.10 -11.29 5.42
C VAL A 496 -7.47 -12.60 6.08
N LEU A 497 -7.26 -12.68 7.38
CA LEU A 497 -7.83 -13.74 8.21
C LEU A 497 -8.96 -13.14 9.06
N ALA A 498 -10.09 -13.84 9.10
CA ALA A 498 -11.25 -13.34 9.83
C ALA A 498 -12.02 -14.47 10.51
N GLN A 499 -12.82 -14.11 11.51
CA GLN A 499 -13.82 -15.00 12.08
C GLN A 499 -14.80 -15.45 10.99
N LYS A 500 -15.28 -16.70 11.05
CA LYS A 500 -16.21 -17.30 10.04
C LYS A 500 -17.49 -16.51 9.81
N ASN A 501 -17.93 -15.75 10.80
CA ASN A 501 -19.16 -14.97 10.73
C ASN A 501 -18.96 -13.56 10.16
N VAL A 502 -17.75 -13.18 9.75
CA VAL A 502 -17.48 -11.93 9.03
C VAL A 502 -17.80 -12.14 7.55
N THR A 503 -18.44 -11.16 6.93
CA THR A 503 -18.84 -11.16 5.51
C THR A 503 -18.41 -9.85 4.82
N GLY A 504 -18.38 -9.84 3.49
CA GLY A 504 -17.98 -8.67 2.69
C GLY A 504 -16.47 -8.53 2.51
N LEU A 505 -15.68 -9.53 2.90
CA LEU A 505 -14.22 -9.49 2.75
C LEU A 505 -13.79 -9.54 1.29
N GLU A 506 -14.47 -10.33 0.46
CA GLU A 506 -14.18 -10.44 -0.98
C GLU A 506 -14.47 -9.14 -1.74
N ASP A 507 -15.41 -8.32 -1.22
CA ASP A 507 -15.82 -7.04 -1.81
C ASP A 507 -14.82 -5.90 -1.51
N THR A 508 -13.77 -6.16 -0.72
CA THR A 508 -12.80 -5.14 -0.28
C THR A 508 -11.34 -5.51 -0.54
N LEU A 509 -11.06 -6.72 -1.03
CA LEU A 509 -9.70 -7.14 -1.35
C LEU A 509 -9.45 -7.02 -2.86
N ASP A 510 -8.93 -5.90 -3.29
CA ASP A 510 -8.61 -5.61 -4.68
C ASP A 510 -7.25 -4.93 -4.85
N ALA A 511 -6.80 -4.79 -6.09
CA ALA A 511 -5.49 -4.23 -6.41
C ALA A 511 -5.34 -2.72 -6.11
N THR A 512 -6.41 -2.05 -5.64
CA THR A 512 -6.36 -0.63 -5.23
C THR A 512 -5.81 -0.45 -3.82
N TYR A 513 -5.74 -1.52 -3.03
CA TYR A 513 -5.43 -1.46 -1.59
C TYR A 513 -6.41 -0.63 -0.76
N THR A 514 -7.59 -0.37 -1.26
CA THR A 514 -8.62 0.33 -0.51
C THR A 514 -9.42 -0.66 0.32
N PHE A 515 -9.00 -0.89 1.58
CA PHE A 515 -9.72 -1.79 2.48
C PHE A 515 -10.98 -1.11 3.01
N ARG A 516 -12.13 -1.37 2.37
CA ARG A 516 -13.42 -0.68 2.61
C ARG A 516 -14.15 -1.27 3.81
N PHE A 517 -14.21 -0.57 4.94
CA PHE A 517 -14.93 -1.03 6.14
C PHE A 517 -16.44 -1.05 5.94
N ALA A 518 -16.98 -0.19 5.07
CA ALA A 518 -18.40 -0.03 4.86
C ALA A 518 -19.11 -1.29 4.32
N VAL A 519 -18.40 -2.15 3.59
CA VAL A 519 -18.93 -3.39 3.03
C VAL A 519 -18.87 -4.58 4.00
N LEU A 520 -18.13 -4.41 5.10
CA LEU A 520 -17.94 -5.48 6.10
C LEU A 520 -19.15 -5.58 7.03
N ASP A 521 -19.56 -6.82 7.32
CA ASP A 521 -20.63 -7.11 8.30
C ASP A 521 -20.29 -8.35 9.11
N ARG A 522 -20.97 -8.51 10.24
CA ARG A 522 -20.85 -9.68 11.09
C ARG A 522 -22.22 -10.32 11.31
N THR A 523 -22.40 -11.52 10.78
CA THR A 523 -23.59 -12.33 11.02
C THR A 523 -23.63 -12.81 12.48
N LYS A 524 -24.82 -12.89 13.06
CA LYS A 524 -25.02 -13.30 14.47
C LYS A 524 -24.77 -14.78 14.67
#